data_0e015d9a755dbf78b54b03cd019b8472
#
_entry.id   0e015d9a755dbf78b54b03cd019b8472
#
_cell.length_a   1.000
_cell.length_b   1.000
_cell.length_c   1.000
_cell.angle_alpha   90.00
_cell.angle_beta   90.00
_cell.angle_gamma   90.00
#
_symmetry.space_group_name_H-M   'P 1'
#
loop_
_entity.id
_entity.type
_entity.pdbx_description
1 polymer ?
#
loop_
_entity_poly.entity_id
_entity_poly.type
_entity_poly.pdbx_seq_one_letter_code
_entity_poly.pdbx_strand_id
1 'polypeptide(L)'
;MSDMHAPAAQAPPILHLSTVTGSPLRDSDGERLGKVRDVIVRLGGAGYPPITGFLVTVAGRTSYLGVERVSDIGPDGVVLRKAKLDLRRFDRRPEEVLLGRDVLDRQLINVQGARLVRANEIELALIAGSWRVVGVDTGPRGGLRRLLPKPLGARIGTGEFLDWAGVEPFVGHVPTVRLRVPHPKLAKLHPAQIADLVEAASRREGEEIIQAVGKDDRELEADVYEELDDQHQREFLENRPDEQVAEILARMAPDDAADILGELDEDRREPLLALLPVGHRVKVRALLGYDPAEAGGLMSPDFILLRDSTPSGDALESIKRSSIAPELLTAVFVSAPDGTLQGSIPVTALLRAEPGRRLEDLVKHESPCLRPDASFEELARLMADYNLTAIPVVDEHERMVGVVTVDDVLEAMLPRGWRLRFGLLGED
;
A
#
# COMPACT_ATOMS: atom_id res chain seq x y z
N MET A 1 -3.19 -46.11 -37.21
CA MET A 1 -2.66 -45.38 -36.06
C MET A 1 -3.69 -44.29 -35.73
N SER A 2 -4.54 -44.58 -34.78
CA SER A 2 -5.66 -43.69 -34.40
C SER A 2 -5.16 -42.72 -33.36
N ASP A 3 -5.13 -41.43 -33.70
CA ASP A 3 -4.92 -40.34 -32.76
C ASP A 3 -6.12 -40.27 -31.82
N MET A 4 -5.90 -40.71 -30.59
CA MET A 4 -6.81 -40.45 -29.47
C MET A 4 -6.60 -38.99 -29.04
N HIS A 5 -7.44 -38.08 -29.54
CA HIS A 5 -7.61 -36.76 -28.96
C HIS A 5 -8.18 -36.96 -27.54
N ALA A 6 -7.34 -36.64 -26.52
CA ALA A 6 -7.86 -36.48 -25.18
C ALA A 6 -8.86 -35.30 -25.16
N PRO A 7 -10.05 -35.45 -24.56
CA PRO A 7 -11.00 -34.35 -24.48
C PRO A 7 -10.36 -33.22 -23.67
N ALA A 8 -10.34 -32.03 -24.27
CA ALA A 8 -9.96 -30.82 -23.57
C ALA A 8 -10.76 -30.72 -22.26
N ALA A 9 -10.08 -30.62 -21.11
CA ALA A 9 -10.72 -30.45 -19.82
C ALA A 9 -11.60 -29.18 -19.90
N GLN A 10 -12.92 -29.37 -19.87
CA GLN A 10 -13.85 -28.25 -19.82
C GLN A 10 -13.52 -27.43 -18.58
N ALA A 11 -13.32 -26.14 -18.78
CA ALA A 11 -13.13 -25.22 -17.65
C ALA A 11 -14.30 -25.40 -16.65
N PRO A 12 -14.03 -25.43 -15.34
CA PRO A 12 -15.09 -25.64 -14.36
C PRO A 12 -16.18 -24.57 -14.51
N PRO A 13 -17.46 -24.94 -14.35
CA PRO A 13 -18.55 -24.00 -14.50
C PRO A 13 -18.39 -22.86 -13.46
N ILE A 14 -18.34 -21.63 -13.97
CA ILE A 14 -18.32 -20.43 -13.12
C ILE A 14 -19.75 -20.07 -12.75
N LEU A 15 -20.03 -19.94 -11.47
CA LEU A 15 -21.30 -19.46 -10.94
C LEU A 15 -21.14 -18.05 -10.37
N HIS A 16 -22.10 -17.19 -10.67
CA HIS A 16 -22.16 -15.86 -10.06
C HIS A 16 -22.91 -15.89 -8.73
N LEU A 17 -22.43 -15.14 -7.73
CA LEU A 17 -23.06 -15.04 -6.42
C LEU A 17 -24.55 -14.67 -6.55
N SER A 18 -24.88 -13.72 -7.46
CA SER A 18 -26.26 -13.29 -7.70
C SER A 18 -27.18 -14.41 -8.21
N THR A 19 -26.66 -15.44 -8.87
CA THR A 19 -27.46 -16.60 -9.29
C THR A 19 -27.73 -17.55 -8.12
N VAL A 20 -26.80 -17.67 -7.21
CA VAL A 20 -26.91 -18.51 -6.00
C VAL A 20 -27.79 -17.86 -4.94
N THR A 21 -27.60 -16.56 -4.69
CA THR A 21 -28.43 -15.81 -3.74
C THR A 21 -29.87 -15.67 -4.24
N GLY A 22 -30.83 -15.93 -3.33
CA GLY A 22 -32.25 -15.96 -3.68
C GLY A 22 -32.72 -17.20 -4.44
N SER A 23 -31.81 -18.11 -4.82
CA SER A 23 -32.14 -19.36 -5.45
C SER A 23 -32.85 -20.33 -4.49
N PRO A 24 -33.65 -21.31 -4.99
CA PRO A 24 -34.31 -22.30 -4.17
C PRO A 24 -33.31 -23.23 -3.48
N LEU A 25 -33.57 -23.55 -2.22
CA LEU A 25 -32.98 -24.68 -1.53
C LEU A 25 -33.89 -25.89 -1.72
N ARG A 26 -33.34 -26.99 -2.23
CA ARG A 26 -34.05 -28.23 -2.51
C ARG A 26 -33.48 -29.38 -1.69
N ASP A 27 -34.31 -30.36 -1.40
CA ASP A 27 -33.83 -31.64 -0.84
C ASP A 27 -33.31 -32.60 -1.93
N SER A 28 -32.91 -33.80 -1.52
CA SER A 28 -32.48 -34.87 -2.43
C SER A 28 -33.53 -35.33 -3.42
N ASP A 29 -34.82 -35.13 -3.14
CA ASP A 29 -35.95 -35.54 -3.95
C ASP A 29 -36.46 -34.42 -4.86
N GLY A 30 -35.80 -33.23 -4.78
CA GLY A 30 -36.11 -32.06 -5.60
C GLY A 30 -37.17 -31.14 -5.01
N GLU A 31 -37.74 -31.46 -3.83
CA GLU A 31 -38.71 -30.62 -3.16
C GLU A 31 -38.09 -29.31 -2.66
N ARG A 32 -38.83 -28.22 -2.79
CA ARG A 32 -38.38 -26.90 -2.36
C ARG A 32 -38.58 -26.71 -0.85
N LEU A 33 -37.48 -26.62 -0.11
CA LEU A 33 -37.48 -26.41 1.35
C LEU A 33 -37.44 -24.94 1.73
N GLY A 34 -36.82 -24.07 0.91
CA GLY A 34 -36.62 -22.68 1.23
C GLY A 34 -35.86 -21.93 0.14
N LYS A 35 -35.05 -20.94 0.57
CA LYS A 35 -34.19 -20.16 -0.34
C LYS A 35 -32.84 -19.81 0.31
N VAL A 36 -31.82 -19.72 -0.52
CA VAL A 36 -30.50 -19.21 -0.13
C VAL A 36 -30.56 -17.69 0.09
N ARG A 37 -30.03 -17.22 1.20
CA ARG A 37 -29.92 -15.79 1.53
C ARG A 37 -28.56 -15.23 1.21
N ASP A 38 -27.51 -15.99 1.57
CA ASP A 38 -26.13 -15.56 1.37
C ASP A 38 -25.20 -16.79 1.37
N VAL A 39 -23.99 -16.59 0.86
CA VAL A 39 -22.92 -17.58 0.84
C VAL A 39 -21.87 -17.22 1.88
N ILE A 40 -21.44 -18.20 2.67
CA ILE A 40 -20.43 -18.02 3.72
C ILE A 40 -19.12 -18.59 3.24
N VAL A 41 -18.07 -17.80 3.33
CA VAL A 41 -16.70 -18.19 2.98
C VAL A 41 -15.76 -17.92 4.14
N ARG A 42 -14.60 -18.61 4.15
CA ARG A 42 -13.53 -18.33 5.11
C ARG A 42 -12.39 -17.62 4.40
N LEU A 43 -12.03 -16.44 4.94
CA LEU A 43 -10.84 -15.69 4.54
C LEU A 43 -9.61 -16.16 5.33
N GLY A 44 -8.42 -15.63 5.02
CA GLY A 44 -7.19 -15.86 5.81
C GLY A 44 -6.38 -17.11 5.45
N GLY A 45 -6.78 -17.88 4.43
CA GLY A 45 -6.02 -19.00 3.88
C GLY A 45 -5.21 -18.63 2.64
N ALA A 46 -4.16 -19.41 2.33
CA ALA A 46 -3.47 -19.29 1.05
C ALA A 46 -4.40 -19.72 -0.11
N GLY A 47 -4.54 -18.86 -1.12
CA GLY A 47 -5.32 -19.14 -2.32
C GLY A 47 -6.80 -18.75 -2.23
N TYR A 48 -7.63 -19.42 -3.04
CA TYR A 48 -9.04 -19.08 -3.19
C TYR A 48 -9.88 -19.46 -1.95
N PRO A 49 -10.64 -18.52 -1.36
CA PRO A 49 -11.45 -18.78 -0.17
C PRO A 49 -12.49 -19.90 -0.38
N PRO A 50 -12.52 -20.93 0.45
CA PRO A 50 -13.52 -21.98 0.35
C PRO A 50 -14.89 -21.52 0.87
N ILE A 51 -15.97 -21.99 0.22
CA ILE A 51 -17.33 -21.89 0.74
C ILE A 51 -17.44 -22.83 1.94
N THR A 52 -17.82 -22.30 3.11
CA THR A 52 -18.02 -23.07 4.35
C THR A 52 -19.48 -23.38 4.60
N GLY A 53 -20.38 -22.60 4.00
CA GLY A 53 -21.82 -22.83 4.17
C GLY A 53 -22.68 -21.76 3.52
N PHE A 54 -23.95 -21.79 3.86
CA PHE A 54 -24.99 -20.92 3.34
C PHE A 54 -25.85 -20.38 4.47
N LEU A 55 -26.26 -19.14 4.34
CA LEU A 55 -27.36 -18.59 5.10
C LEU A 55 -28.66 -18.88 4.34
N VAL A 56 -29.57 -19.61 4.90
CA VAL A 56 -30.81 -20.04 4.23
C VAL A 56 -32.04 -19.61 5.00
N THR A 57 -33.15 -19.38 4.30
CA THR A 57 -34.46 -19.16 4.93
C THR A 57 -35.34 -20.36 4.65
N VAL A 58 -35.80 -21.03 5.72
CA VAL A 58 -36.70 -22.18 5.70
C VAL A 58 -37.84 -21.92 6.67
N ALA A 59 -39.07 -22.07 6.24
CA ALA A 59 -40.27 -21.80 7.03
C ALA A 59 -40.23 -20.43 7.77
N GLY A 60 -39.73 -19.39 7.09
CA GLY A 60 -39.63 -18.03 7.64
C GLY A 60 -38.47 -17.80 8.61
N ARG A 61 -37.68 -18.79 8.96
CA ARG A 61 -36.53 -18.70 9.87
C ARG A 61 -35.21 -18.71 9.08
N THR A 62 -34.29 -17.83 9.46
CA THR A 62 -32.93 -17.79 8.93
C THR A 62 -32.04 -18.74 9.71
N SER A 63 -31.32 -19.61 9.00
CA SER A 63 -30.51 -20.68 9.60
C SER A 63 -29.22 -20.90 8.81
N TYR A 64 -28.23 -21.50 9.47
CA TYR A 64 -26.98 -21.94 8.87
C TYR A 64 -27.12 -23.32 8.25
N LEU A 65 -26.55 -23.47 7.05
CA LEU A 65 -26.42 -24.74 6.35
C LEU A 65 -24.94 -24.94 5.98
N GLY A 66 -24.28 -25.94 6.55
CA GLY A 66 -22.88 -26.27 6.20
C GLY A 66 -22.77 -26.85 4.79
N VAL A 67 -21.66 -26.50 4.10
CA VAL A 67 -21.40 -26.96 2.74
C VAL A 67 -21.31 -28.48 2.62
N GLU A 68 -20.92 -29.19 3.66
CA GLU A 68 -20.83 -30.66 3.72
C GLU A 68 -22.17 -31.37 3.53
N ARG A 69 -23.28 -30.66 3.72
CA ARG A 69 -24.64 -31.16 3.54
C ARG A 69 -25.19 -30.92 2.13
N VAL A 70 -24.46 -30.17 1.33
CA VAL A 70 -24.84 -29.82 -0.04
C VAL A 70 -24.26 -30.87 -1.01
N SER A 71 -25.08 -31.35 -1.93
CA SER A 71 -24.64 -32.24 -3.00
C SER A 71 -24.27 -31.47 -4.25
N ASP A 72 -25.01 -30.39 -4.54
CA ASP A 72 -24.80 -29.59 -5.76
C ASP A 72 -25.15 -28.12 -5.54
N ILE A 73 -24.44 -27.23 -6.25
CA ILE A 73 -24.67 -25.79 -6.31
C ILE A 73 -24.73 -25.41 -7.77
N GLY A 74 -25.87 -24.91 -8.22
CA GLY A 74 -26.07 -24.57 -9.63
C GLY A 74 -27.00 -23.36 -9.81
N PRO A 75 -27.25 -22.97 -11.06
CA PRO A 75 -28.16 -21.88 -11.40
C PRO A 75 -29.60 -22.13 -10.96
N ASP A 76 -29.99 -23.41 -10.85
CA ASP A 76 -31.33 -23.84 -10.43
C ASP A 76 -31.50 -23.91 -8.91
N GLY A 77 -30.43 -23.69 -8.15
CA GLY A 77 -30.44 -23.65 -6.70
C GLY A 77 -29.36 -24.49 -6.02
N VAL A 78 -29.53 -24.65 -4.71
CA VAL A 78 -28.67 -25.47 -3.86
C VAL A 78 -29.42 -26.75 -3.50
N VAL A 79 -28.82 -27.91 -3.73
CA VAL A 79 -29.43 -29.25 -3.50
C VAL A 79 -28.76 -29.92 -2.30
N LEU A 80 -29.54 -30.44 -1.39
CA LEU A 80 -29.07 -31.17 -0.23
C LEU A 80 -28.72 -32.62 -0.52
N ARG A 81 -27.77 -33.18 0.20
CA ARG A 81 -27.40 -34.62 0.13
C ARG A 81 -28.46 -35.54 0.73
N LYS A 82 -29.25 -35.04 1.68
CA LYS A 82 -30.29 -35.82 2.40
C LYS A 82 -31.49 -34.92 2.64
N ALA A 83 -32.68 -35.52 2.64
CA ALA A 83 -33.93 -34.81 2.88
C ALA A 83 -34.07 -34.22 4.28
N LYS A 84 -33.28 -34.71 5.25
CA LYS A 84 -33.37 -34.24 6.63
C LYS A 84 -32.52 -32.99 6.88
N LEU A 85 -33.20 -31.89 7.14
CA LEU A 85 -32.61 -30.59 7.45
C LEU A 85 -32.34 -30.48 8.96
N ASP A 86 -31.08 -30.30 9.35
CA ASP A 86 -30.67 -29.91 10.68
C ASP A 86 -30.29 -28.41 10.62
N LEU A 87 -31.21 -27.56 10.99
CA LEU A 87 -31.07 -26.11 10.94
C LEU A 87 -30.49 -25.62 12.27
N ARG A 88 -29.28 -25.09 12.21
CA ARG A 88 -28.65 -24.42 13.34
C ARG A 88 -28.80 -22.92 13.21
N ARG A 89 -28.84 -22.23 14.32
CA ARG A 89 -28.73 -20.78 14.33
C ARG A 89 -27.36 -20.42 13.73
N PHE A 90 -27.35 -19.43 12.85
CA PHE A 90 -26.08 -18.91 12.34
C PHE A 90 -25.35 -18.17 13.45
N ASP A 91 -24.18 -18.67 13.78
CA ASP A 91 -23.22 -18.01 14.65
C ASP A 91 -21.93 -17.88 13.89
N ARG A 92 -21.48 -16.63 13.69
CA ARG A 92 -20.35 -16.33 12.82
C ARG A 92 -19.06 -16.81 13.48
N ARG A 93 -18.29 -17.63 12.76
CA ARG A 93 -16.99 -18.10 13.23
C ARG A 93 -15.90 -17.10 12.86
N PRO A 94 -14.71 -17.15 13.52
CA PRO A 94 -13.56 -16.37 13.10
C PRO A 94 -13.25 -16.56 11.62
N GLU A 95 -12.87 -15.48 10.93
CA GLU A 95 -12.52 -15.45 9.52
C GLU A 95 -13.68 -15.76 8.53
N GLU A 96 -14.89 -16.02 9.00
CA GLU A 96 -16.06 -16.21 8.14
C GLU A 96 -16.72 -14.88 7.78
N VAL A 97 -16.96 -14.68 6.47
CA VAL A 97 -17.69 -13.53 5.90
C VAL A 97 -18.86 -13.99 5.07
N LEU A 98 -19.89 -13.15 5.01
CA LEU A 98 -21.06 -13.30 4.16
C LEU A 98 -20.79 -12.54 2.85
N LEU A 99 -20.65 -13.25 1.72
CA LEU A 99 -20.26 -12.64 0.45
C LEU A 99 -21.21 -11.52 0.02
N GLY A 100 -22.53 -11.76 0.11
CA GLY A 100 -23.52 -10.79 -0.31
C GLY A 100 -23.63 -9.57 0.63
N ARG A 101 -23.37 -9.75 1.92
CA ARG A 101 -23.51 -8.69 2.93
C ARG A 101 -22.22 -7.90 3.15
N ASP A 102 -21.09 -8.62 3.19
CA ASP A 102 -19.83 -8.07 3.70
C ASP A 102 -18.82 -7.74 2.57
N VAL A 103 -19.01 -8.29 1.35
CA VAL A 103 -18.06 -8.13 0.23
C VAL A 103 -18.72 -7.52 -1.00
N LEU A 104 -19.90 -8.02 -1.41
CA LEU A 104 -20.60 -7.51 -2.58
C LEU A 104 -20.99 -6.03 -2.39
N ASP A 105 -20.85 -5.23 -3.43
CA ASP A 105 -21.07 -3.77 -3.43
C ASP A 105 -20.10 -2.98 -2.53
N ARG A 106 -19.08 -3.63 -1.98
CA ARG A 106 -18.03 -2.99 -1.17
C ARG A 106 -16.82 -2.68 -2.02
N GLN A 107 -16.02 -1.74 -1.53
CA GLN A 107 -14.68 -1.51 -2.05
C GLN A 107 -13.76 -2.68 -1.67
N LEU A 108 -12.85 -2.99 -2.58
CA LEU A 108 -11.80 -4.00 -2.43
C LEU A 108 -10.50 -3.38 -2.90
N ILE A 109 -9.39 -3.87 -2.38
CA ILE A 109 -8.06 -3.47 -2.84
C ILE A 109 -7.67 -4.42 -3.99
N ASN A 110 -7.47 -3.87 -5.19
CA ASN A 110 -6.78 -4.56 -6.28
C ASN A 110 -5.28 -4.34 -6.09
N VAL A 111 -4.60 -5.35 -5.55
CA VAL A 111 -3.16 -5.27 -5.24
C VAL A 111 -2.30 -5.18 -6.50
N GLN A 112 -2.70 -5.85 -7.61
CA GLN A 112 -1.93 -5.80 -8.85
C GLN A 112 -1.96 -4.43 -9.53
N GLY A 113 -3.11 -3.76 -9.47
CA GLY A 113 -3.29 -2.41 -10.03
C GLY A 113 -3.10 -1.29 -9.01
N ALA A 114 -2.75 -1.60 -7.74
CA ALA A 114 -2.62 -0.66 -6.64
C ALA A 114 -3.78 0.35 -6.57
N ARG A 115 -5.02 -0.13 -6.70
CA ARG A 115 -6.21 0.74 -6.75
C ARG A 115 -7.41 0.11 -6.03
N LEU A 116 -8.32 0.98 -5.58
CA LEU A 116 -9.61 0.53 -5.05
C LEU A 116 -10.58 0.20 -6.19
N VAL A 117 -11.28 -0.91 -6.05
CA VAL A 117 -12.29 -1.39 -7.00
C VAL A 117 -13.56 -1.77 -6.26
N ARG A 118 -14.71 -1.71 -6.92
CA ARG A 118 -15.99 -2.13 -6.34
C ARG A 118 -16.34 -3.53 -6.78
N ALA A 119 -16.72 -4.39 -5.83
CA ALA A 119 -17.22 -5.73 -6.12
C ALA A 119 -18.66 -5.67 -6.68
N ASN A 120 -18.80 -5.62 -7.99
CA ASN A 120 -20.11 -5.57 -8.64
C ASN A 120 -20.75 -6.97 -8.78
N GLU A 121 -19.94 -8.03 -8.84
CA GLU A 121 -20.35 -9.43 -8.80
C GLU A 121 -19.20 -10.28 -8.24
N ILE A 122 -19.51 -11.46 -7.70
CA ILE A 122 -18.52 -12.40 -7.17
C ILE A 122 -18.66 -13.73 -7.90
N GLU A 123 -17.53 -14.29 -8.32
CA GLU A 123 -17.48 -15.53 -9.08
C GLU A 123 -17.03 -16.71 -8.23
N LEU A 124 -17.77 -17.80 -8.38
CA LEU A 124 -17.58 -19.03 -7.65
C LEU A 124 -17.26 -20.16 -8.63
N ALA A 125 -16.28 -21.00 -8.32
CA ALA A 125 -15.95 -22.16 -9.13
C ALA A 125 -15.67 -23.40 -8.27
N LEU A 126 -15.86 -24.57 -8.86
CA LEU A 126 -15.53 -25.85 -8.23
C LEU A 126 -14.05 -26.17 -8.51
N ILE A 127 -13.20 -26.06 -7.49
CA ILE A 127 -11.75 -26.36 -7.58
C ILE A 127 -11.43 -27.51 -6.65
N ALA A 128 -10.84 -28.57 -7.20
CA ALA A 128 -10.43 -29.77 -6.44
C ALA A 128 -11.55 -30.33 -5.54
N GLY A 129 -12.78 -30.34 -6.05
CA GLY A 129 -13.95 -30.88 -5.35
C GLY A 129 -14.54 -29.96 -4.27
N SER A 130 -14.07 -28.73 -4.14
CA SER A 130 -14.63 -27.73 -3.23
C SER A 130 -14.99 -26.43 -3.95
N TRP A 131 -16.13 -25.85 -3.63
CA TRP A 131 -16.54 -24.56 -4.15
C TRP A 131 -15.75 -23.44 -3.49
N ARG A 132 -15.23 -22.53 -4.31
CA ARG A 132 -14.36 -21.43 -3.89
C ARG A 132 -14.72 -20.13 -4.57
N VAL A 133 -14.39 -19.02 -3.96
CA VAL A 133 -14.40 -17.72 -4.61
C VAL A 133 -13.16 -17.64 -5.50
N VAL A 134 -13.34 -17.38 -6.78
CA VAL A 134 -12.26 -17.35 -7.78
C VAL A 134 -11.96 -15.94 -8.27
N GLY A 135 -12.94 -15.04 -8.17
CA GLY A 135 -12.71 -13.68 -8.60
C GLY A 135 -13.90 -12.76 -8.40
N VAL A 136 -13.71 -11.55 -8.86
CA VAL A 136 -14.64 -10.43 -8.71
C VAL A 136 -14.80 -9.74 -10.07
N ASP A 137 -16.04 -9.52 -10.47
CA ASP A 137 -16.37 -8.64 -11.61
C ASP A 137 -16.50 -7.20 -11.08
N THR A 138 -15.65 -6.29 -11.56
CA THR A 138 -15.63 -4.88 -11.18
C THR A 138 -16.30 -3.98 -12.21
N GLY A 139 -16.64 -4.55 -13.38
CA GLY A 139 -17.27 -3.83 -14.48
C GLY A 139 -18.77 -3.55 -14.27
N PRO A 140 -19.33 -2.58 -15.00
CA PRO A 140 -20.74 -2.20 -14.89
C PRO A 140 -21.71 -3.33 -15.28
N ARG A 141 -21.22 -4.31 -16.05
CA ARG A 141 -22.02 -5.48 -16.48
C ARG A 141 -22.42 -6.40 -15.32
N GLY A 142 -21.54 -6.52 -14.29
CA GLY A 142 -21.84 -7.27 -13.06
C GLY A 142 -23.03 -6.66 -12.31
N GLY A 143 -23.05 -5.35 -12.14
CA GLY A 143 -24.18 -4.62 -11.56
C GLY A 143 -25.46 -4.74 -12.40
N LEU A 144 -25.36 -4.62 -13.73
CA LEU A 144 -26.50 -4.74 -14.63
C LEU A 144 -27.12 -6.14 -14.60
N ARG A 145 -26.32 -7.21 -14.52
CA ARG A 145 -26.78 -8.59 -14.37
C ARG A 145 -27.69 -8.78 -13.17
N ARG A 146 -27.41 -8.10 -12.08
CA ARG A 146 -28.17 -8.18 -10.82
C ARG A 146 -29.49 -7.42 -10.87
N LEU A 147 -29.57 -6.35 -11.66
CA LEU A 147 -30.77 -5.52 -11.80
C LEU A 147 -31.81 -6.15 -12.71
N LEU A 148 -31.40 -7.04 -13.63
CA LEU A 148 -32.29 -7.67 -14.58
C LEU A 148 -32.91 -8.98 -14.00
N PRO A 149 -34.12 -9.37 -14.45
CA PRO A 149 -34.68 -10.67 -14.13
C PRO A 149 -33.72 -11.81 -14.51
N LYS A 150 -33.61 -12.84 -13.66
CA LYS A 150 -32.64 -13.95 -13.81
C LYS A 150 -32.44 -14.49 -15.23
N PRO A 151 -33.50 -14.75 -16.06
CA PRO A 151 -33.28 -15.26 -17.41
C PRO A 151 -32.64 -14.27 -18.38
N LEU A 152 -32.76 -12.97 -18.13
CA LEU A 152 -32.12 -11.91 -18.91
C LEU A 152 -30.70 -11.59 -18.38
N GLY A 153 -30.53 -11.55 -17.06
CA GLY A 153 -29.24 -11.36 -16.44
C GLY A 153 -28.23 -12.46 -16.79
N ALA A 154 -28.65 -13.70 -16.87
CA ALA A 154 -27.80 -14.84 -17.25
C ALA A 154 -27.21 -14.76 -18.68
N ARG A 155 -27.75 -13.90 -19.55
CA ARG A 155 -27.25 -13.66 -20.92
C ARG A 155 -26.17 -12.60 -20.99
N ILE A 156 -25.95 -11.84 -19.91
CA ILE A 156 -24.89 -10.85 -19.85
C ILE A 156 -23.58 -11.58 -19.57
N GLY A 157 -22.64 -11.49 -20.50
CA GLY A 157 -21.31 -12.07 -20.35
C GLY A 157 -20.54 -11.48 -19.17
N THR A 158 -19.47 -12.15 -18.77
CA THR A 158 -18.53 -11.65 -17.76
C THR A 158 -17.93 -10.32 -18.20
N GLY A 159 -17.83 -9.36 -17.26
CA GLY A 159 -17.17 -8.08 -17.46
C GLY A 159 -15.66 -8.17 -17.19
N GLU A 160 -15.11 -7.14 -16.60
CA GLU A 160 -13.73 -7.12 -16.11
C GLU A 160 -13.60 -8.07 -14.91
N PHE A 161 -12.90 -9.17 -15.13
CA PHE A 161 -12.65 -10.17 -14.11
C PHE A 161 -11.32 -9.92 -13.42
N LEU A 162 -11.35 -9.72 -12.12
CA LEU A 162 -10.16 -9.70 -11.27
C LEU A 162 -10.05 -11.03 -10.53
N ASP A 163 -8.90 -11.70 -10.69
CA ASP A 163 -8.58 -12.90 -9.93
C ASP A 163 -8.55 -12.59 -8.43
N TRP A 164 -9.21 -13.42 -7.62
CA TRP A 164 -9.21 -13.26 -6.17
C TRP A 164 -7.81 -13.27 -5.55
N ALA A 165 -6.84 -13.93 -6.21
CA ALA A 165 -5.45 -13.91 -5.77
C ALA A 165 -4.84 -12.50 -5.77
N GLY A 166 -5.36 -11.59 -6.61
CA GLY A 166 -4.94 -10.18 -6.69
C GLY A 166 -5.81 -9.21 -5.88
N VAL A 167 -6.80 -9.70 -5.12
CA VAL A 167 -7.78 -8.86 -4.42
C VAL A 167 -7.69 -9.04 -2.91
N GLU A 168 -7.89 -7.96 -2.15
CA GLU A 168 -8.07 -7.98 -0.69
C GLU A 168 -9.34 -7.23 -0.27
N PRO A 169 -10.25 -7.89 0.44
CA PRO A 169 -11.47 -7.24 0.93
C PRO A 169 -11.24 -6.48 2.24
N PHE A 170 -11.86 -5.31 2.37
CA PHE A 170 -11.97 -4.64 3.66
C PHE A 170 -12.91 -5.43 4.58
N VAL A 171 -12.42 -5.79 5.75
CA VAL A 171 -13.17 -6.61 6.71
C VAL A 171 -13.27 -5.98 8.11
N GLY A 172 -12.67 -4.81 8.33
CA GLY A 172 -12.72 -4.10 9.60
C GLY A 172 -14.14 -3.74 10.07
N HIS A 173 -15.13 -3.70 9.13
CA HIS A 173 -16.54 -3.55 9.46
C HIS A 173 -17.22 -4.84 9.98
N VAL A 174 -16.52 -5.98 9.94
CA VAL A 174 -17.03 -7.28 10.37
C VAL A 174 -16.47 -7.65 11.75
N PRO A 175 -17.23 -7.48 12.85
CA PRO A 175 -16.69 -7.54 14.22
C PRO A 175 -16.03 -8.87 14.61
N THR A 176 -16.38 -9.96 13.92
CA THR A 176 -15.89 -11.31 14.20
C THR A 176 -14.69 -11.74 13.34
N VAL A 177 -14.35 -10.95 12.32
CA VAL A 177 -13.20 -11.24 11.46
C VAL A 177 -11.97 -10.58 12.07
N ARG A 178 -11.17 -11.37 12.77
CA ARG A 178 -9.81 -10.99 13.20
C ARG A 178 -8.86 -11.77 12.32
N LEU A 179 -8.50 -11.21 11.18
CA LEU A 179 -7.44 -11.78 10.37
C LEU A 179 -6.13 -11.75 11.18
N ARG A 180 -5.40 -12.85 11.19
CA ARG A 180 -4.09 -12.95 11.87
C ARG A 180 -3.10 -11.95 11.28
N VAL A 181 -3.17 -11.77 9.98
CA VAL A 181 -2.46 -10.76 9.20
C VAL A 181 -3.51 -10.10 8.30
N PRO A 182 -4.03 -8.91 8.66
CA PRO A 182 -4.89 -8.16 7.76
C PRO A 182 -4.03 -7.72 6.55
N HIS A 183 -4.57 -7.92 5.36
CA HIS A 183 -3.99 -7.45 4.09
C HIS A 183 -2.52 -7.86 3.82
N PRO A 184 -2.16 -9.17 3.87
CA PRO A 184 -0.76 -9.62 3.74
C PRO A 184 -0.12 -9.31 2.39
N LYS A 185 -0.91 -8.89 1.40
CA LYS A 185 -0.43 -8.55 0.06
C LYS A 185 0.00 -7.09 -0.04
N LEU A 186 -0.42 -6.21 0.88
CA LEU A 186 -0.04 -4.80 0.89
C LEU A 186 1.47 -4.60 1.09
N ALA A 187 2.10 -5.42 1.92
CA ALA A 187 3.56 -5.40 2.11
C ALA A 187 4.40 -5.64 0.84
N LYS A 188 3.75 -5.97 -0.29
CA LYS A 188 4.42 -6.12 -1.59
C LYS A 188 4.36 -4.88 -2.46
N LEU A 189 3.57 -3.91 -2.07
CA LEU A 189 3.42 -2.64 -2.78
C LEU A 189 4.51 -1.67 -2.33
N HIS A 190 4.85 -0.72 -3.21
CA HIS A 190 5.68 0.41 -2.85
C HIS A 190 4.94 1.32 -1.86
N PRO A 191 5.61 1.99 -0.89
CA PRO A 191 4.97 2.93 0.03
C PRO A 191 4.02 3.92 -0.65
N ALA A 192 4.47 4.57 -1.73
CA ALA A 192 3.67 5.48 -2.54
C ALA A 192 2.35 4.86 -3.06
N GLN A 193 2.37 3.58 -3.47
CA GLN A 193 1.16 2.89 -3.92
C GLN A 193 0.19 2.60 -2.76
N ILE A 194 0.73 2.40 -1.57
CA ILE A 194 -0.09 2.21 -0.37
C ILE A 194 -0.70 3.55 0.04
N ALA A 195 0.06 4.65 -0.04
CA ALA A 195 -0.43 6.00 0.19
C ALA A 195 -1.58 6.36 -0.76
N ASP A 196 -1.44 6.11 -2.07
CA ASP A 196 -2.52 6.28 -3.05
C ASP A 196 -3.81 5.51 -2.67
N LEU A 197 -3.67 4.30 -2.13
CA LEU A 197 -4.81 3.51 -1.66
C LEU A 197 -5.46 4.12 -0.42
N VAL A 198 -4.67 4.66 0.50
CA VAL A 198 -5.15 5.33 1.72
C VAL A 198 -5.90 6.60 1.36
N GLU A 199 -5.38 7.42 0.46
CA GLU A 199 -5.98 8.68 0.00
C GLU A 199 -7.29 8.46 -0.79
N ALA A 200 -7.35 7.38 -1.59
CA ALA A 200 -8.55 7.01 -2.32
C ALA A 200 -9.64 6.36 -1.45
N ALA A 201 -9.31 5.91 -0.24
CA ALA A 201 -10.20 5.21 0.66
C ALA A 201 -11.05 6.18 1.50
N SER A 202 -12.14 5.67 2.10
CA SER A 202 -12.75 6.39 3.21
C SER A 202 -11.80 6.39 4.41
N ARG A 203 -11.90 7.41 5.28
CA ARG A 203 -11.07 7.53 6.48
C ARG A 203 -10.92 6.21 7.25
N ARG A 204 -12.04 5.50 7.45
CA ARG A 204 -12.04 4.21 8.18
C ARG A 204 -11.27 3.13 7.45
N GLU A 205 -11.39 3.06 6.12
CA GLU A 205 -10.68 2.09 5.29
C GLU A 205 -9.19 2.43 5.21
N GLY A 206 -8.84 3.72 5.12
CA GLY A 206 -7.47 4.20 5.20
C GLY A 206 -6.81 3.84 6.54
N GLU A 207 -7.49 4.06 7.66
CA GLU A 207 -7.03 3.60 8.97
C GLU A 207 -6.81 2.07 9.02
N GLU A 208 -7.69 1.28 8.38
CA GLU A 208 -7.54 -0.18 8.28
C GLU A 208 -6.27 -0.56 7.50
N ILE A 209 -5.98 0.14 6.39
CA ILE A 209 -4.76 -0.08 5.60
C ILE A 209 -3.52 0.24 6.43
N ILE A 210 -3.44 1.44 7.02
CA ILE A 210 -2.29 1.89 7.82
C ILE A 210 -2.04 0.95 9.00
N GLN A 211 -3.09 0.57 9.74
CA GLN A 211 -2.95 -0.36 10.86
C GLN A 211 -2.51 -1.76 10.42
N ALA A 212 -2.93 -2.19 9.23
CA ALA A 212 -2.53 -3.47 8.69
C ALA A 212 -1.04 -3.49 8.35
N VAL A 213 -0.54 -2.44 7.73
CA VAL A 213 0.88 -2.26 7.39
C VAL A 213 1.71 -2.14 8.67
N GLY A 214 1.37 -1.22 9.56
CA GLY A 214 2.16 -0.93 10.76
C GLY A 214 2.18 -2.04 11.81
N LYS A 215 1.28 -3.03 11.71
CA LYS A 215 1.30 -4.20 12.60
C LYS A 215 2.47 -5.14 12.34
N ASP A 216 2.84 -5.30 11.08
CA ASP A 216 3.86 -6.25 10.66
C ASP A 216 5.20 -5.56 10.32
N ASP A 217 5.14 -4.31 9.89
CA ASP A 217 6.31 -3.52 9.49
C ASP A 217 6.13 -2.04 9.87
N ARG A 218 6.88 -1.59 10.88
CA ARG A 218 6.84 -0.21 11.39
C ARG A 218 7.63 0.75 10.51
N GLU A 219 8.65 0.28 9.82
CA GLU A 219 9.40 1.09 8.86
C GLU A 219 8.50 1.38 7.66
N LEU A 220 7.86 0.36 7.09
CA LEU A 220 6.90 0.55 6.00
C LEU A 220 5.72 1.47 6.40
N GLU A 221 5.27 1.44 7.68
CA GLU A 221 4.25 2.40 8.15
C GLU A 221 4.77 3.84 8.06
N ALA A 222 6.00 4.09 8.47
CA ALA A 222 6.62 5.42 8.40
C ALA A 222 6.78 5.86 6.93
N ASP A 223 7.33 5.00 6.08
CA ASP A 223 7.49 5.27 4.64
C ASP A 223 6.13 5.60 3.96
N VAL A 224 5.04 4.94 4.36
CA VAL A 224 3.70 5.26 3.84
C VAL A 224 3.24 6.64 4.29
N TYR A 225 3.55 7.05 5.54
CA TYR A 225 3.22 8.40 6.01
C TYR A 225 4.01 9.50 5.29
N GLU A 226 5.28 9.25 4.92
CA GLU A 226 6.09 10.16 4.11
C GLU A 226 5.44 10.45 2.75
N GLU A 227 4.81 9.44 2.16
CA GLU A 227 4.20 9.52 0.83
C GLU A 227 2.74 10.04 0.82
N LEU A 228 2.10 10.21 1.99
CA LEU A 228 0.75 10.78 2.08
C LEU A 228 0.76 12.29 1.86
N ASP A 229 -0.29 12.84 1.27
CA ASP A 229 -0.49 14.28 1.21
C ASP A 229 -0.70 14.90 2.59
N ASP A 230 -0.42 16.21 2.73
CA ASP A 230 -0.48 16.97 4.00
C ASP A 230 -1.84 16.85 4.69
N GLN A 231 -2.93 16.74 3.92
CA GLN A 231 -4.28 16.62 4.48
C GLN A 231 -4.47 15.27 5.17
N HIS A 232 -4.05 14.17 4.50
CA HIS A 232 -4.20 12.82 5.04
C HIS A 232 -3.18 12.56 6.16
N GLN A 233 -1.95 13.09 6.07
CA GLN A 233 -0.98 13.07 7.17
C GLN A 233 -1.60 13.66 8.45
N ARG A 234 -2.15 14.87 8.38
CA ARG A 234 -2.84 15.50 9.53
C ARG A 234 -4.02 14.68 10.00
N GLU A 235 -4.92 14.28 9.09
CA GLU A 235 -6.13 13.54 9.43
C GLU A 235 -5.85 12.25 10.22
N PHE A 236 -4.82 11.51 9.83
CA PHE A 236 -4.48 10.24 10.47
C PHE A 236 -3.59 10.38 11.71
N LEU A 237 -2.83 11.48 11.86
CA LEU A 237 -1.97 11.73 13.03
C LEU A 237 -2.64 12.56 14.12
N GLU A 238 -3.61 13.42 13.78
CA GLU A 238 -4.24 14.37 14.71
C GLU A 238 -4.85 13.68 15.95
N ASN A 239 -5.50 12.54 15.75
CA ASN A 239 -6.20 11.82 16.82
C ASN A 239 -5.37 10.68 17.44
N ARG A 240 -4.09 10.53 17.06
CA ARG A 240 -3.20 9.53 17.67
C ARG A 240 -2.54 10.07 18.94
N PRO A 241 -2.30 9.22 19.95
CA PRO A 241 -1.46 9.57 21.09
C PRO A 241 -0.06 10.03 20.67
N ASP A 242 0.50 11.01 21.34
CA ASP A 242 1.80 11.59 20.98
C ASP A 242 2.94 10.56 20.99
N GLU A 243 2.88 9.53 21.84
CA GLU A 243 3.86 8.45 21.86
C GLU A 243 3.84 7.65 20.54
N GLN A 244 2.66 7.40 19.96
CA GLN A 244 2.53 6.69 18.69
C GLN A 244 2.99 7.56 17.52
N VAL A 245 2.65 8.85 17.54
CA VAL A 245 3.11 9.80 16.51
C VAL A 245 4.64 9.89 16.55
N ALA A 246 5.22 10.04 17.72
CA ALA A 246 6.68 10.10 17.90
C ALA A 246 7.38 8.80 17.46
N GLU A 247 6.75 7.62 17.63
CA GLU A 247 7.27 6.35 17.11
C GLU A 247 7.33 6.31 15.58
N ILE A 248 6.36 6.90 14.90
CA ILE A 248 6.32 7.02 13.44
C ILE A 248 7.40 8.01 13.00
N LEU A 249 7.36 9.24 13.49
CA LEU A 249 8.33 10.29 13.16
C LEU A 249 9.80 9.91 13.44
N ALA A 250 10.06 9.06 14.44
CA ALA A 250 11.41 8.60 14.75
C ALA A 250 12.01 7.64 13.71
N ARG A 251 11.18 7.11 12.80
CA ARG A 251 11.58 6.19 11.72
C ARG A 251 11.65 6.87 10.36
N MET A 252 11.03 8.03 10.24
CA MET A 252 11.07 8.83 9.02
C MET A 252 12.44 9.46 8.79
N ALA A 253 12.69 9.91 7.58
CA ALA A 253 13.77 10.85 7.33
C ALA A 253 13.56 12.14 8.13
N PRO A 254 14.63 12.83 8.60
CA PRO A 254 14.48 14.00 9.46
C PRO A 254 13.77 15.18 8.79
N ASP A 255 13.89 15.33 7.49
CA ASP A 255 13.23 16.33 6.64
C ASP A 255 11.71 16.05 6.58
N ASP A 256 11.30 14.84 6.23
CA ASP A 256 9.87 14.45 6.23
C ASP A 256 9.24 14.59 7.63
N ALA A 257 9.97 14.18 8.67
CA ALA A 257 9.51 14.37 10.04
C ALA A 257 9.35 15.86 10.42
N ALA A 258 10.19 16.75 9.88
CA ALA A 258 10.09 18.19 10.09
C ALA A 258 8.88 18.78 9.36
N ASP A 259 8.62 18.34 8.14
CA ASP A 259 7.47 18.79 7.34
C ASP A 259 6.16 18.40 8.02
N ILE A 260 6.01 17.14 8.43
CA ILE A 260 4.84 16.68 9.18
C ILE A 260 4.66 17.48 10.49
N LEU A 261 5.73 17.71 11.26
CA LEU A 261 5.65 18.51 12.47
C LEU A 261 5.28 19.96 12.18
N GLY A 262 5.72 20.51 11.03
CA GLY A 262 5.37 21.85 10.57
C GLY A 262 3.87 22.01 10.29
N GLU A 263 3.20 20.93 9.87
CA GLU A 263 1.77 20.89 9.55
C GLU A 263 0.88 20.61 10.78
N LEU A 264 1.45 20.07 11.89
CA LEU A 264 0.69 19.82 13.11
C LEU A 264 0.52 21.10 13.95
N ASP A 265 -0.46 21.08 14.85
CA ASP A 265 -0.71 22.17 15.79
C ASP A 265 0.55 22.55 16.58
N GLU A 266 0.83 23.85 16.67
CA GLU A 266 2.04 24.38 17.32
C GLU A 266 2.22 23.86 18.76
N ASP A 267 1.12 23.71 19.50
CA ASP A 267 1.11 23.19 20.87
C ASP A 267 1.58 21.73 20.97
N ARG A 268 1.51 20.96 19.90
CA ARG A 268 1.95 19.55 19.86
C ARG A 268 3.42 19.39 19.43
N ARG A 269 4.01 20.36 18.75
CA ARG A 269 5.37 20.24 18.16
C ARG A 269 6.43 19.98 19.21
N GLU A 270 6.51 20.81 20.27
CA GLU A 270 7.51 20.61 21.32
C GLU A 270 7.31 19.32 22.15
N PRO A 271 6.10 18.92 22.56
CA PRO A 271 5.86 17.61 23.17
C PRO A 271 6.34 16.44 22.29
N LEU A 272 6.03 16.44 20.98
CA LEU A 272 6.46 15.41 20.05
C LEU A 272 7.98 15.39 19.87
N LEU A 273 8.60 16.55 19.66
CA LEU A 273 10.06 16.67 19.60
C LEU A 273 10.75 16.11 20.85
N ALA A 274 10.17 16.32 22.04
CA ALA A 274 10.74 15.80 23.29
C ALA A 274 10.76 14.27 23.34
N LEU A 275 9.83 13.61 22.67
CA LEU A 275 9.73 12.14 22.60
C LEU A 275 10.68 11.51 21.57
N LEU A 276 11.18 12.28 20.59
CA LEU A 276 12.11 11.76 19.57
C LEU A 276 13.48 11.40 20.17
N PRO A 277 14.19 10.41 19.58
CA PRO A 277 15.58 10.12 19.91
C PRO A 277 16.46 11.37 19.79
N VAL A 278 17.44 11.54 20.70
CA VAL A 278 18.22 12.78 20.81
C VAL A 278 18.86 13.20 19.49
N GLY A 279 19.49 12.27 18.77
CA GLY A 279 20.14 12.57 17.48
C GLY A 279 19.14 13.02 16.41
N HIS A 280 18.00 12.32 16.29
CA HIS A 280 16.93 12.64 15.36
C HIS A 280 16.28 13.99 15.69
N ARG A 281 15.92 14.21 16.96
CA ARG A 281 15.36 15.48 17.45
C ARG A 281 16.21 16.71 17.11
N VAL A 282 17.55 16.59 17.21
CA VAL A 282 18.45 17.71 16.89
C VAL A 282 18.36 18.08 15.41
N LYS A 283 18.32 17.08 14.53
CA LYS A 283 18.18 17.26 13.09
C LYS A 283 16.84 17.88 12.72
N VAL A 284 15.76 17.27 13.17
CA VAL A 284 14.38 17.76 12.92
C VAL A 284 14.19 19.19 13.43
N ARG A 285 14.66 19.49 14.67
CA ARG A 285 14.56 20.85 15.20
C ARG A 285 15.35 21.88 14.39
N ALA A 286 16.48 21.50 13.82
CA ALA A 286 17.25 22.38 12.96
C ALA A 286 16.51 22.69 11.66
N LEU A 287 15.84 21.71 11.08
CA LEU A 287 15.08 21.85 9.83
C LEU A 287 13.82 22.70 10.01
N LEU A 288 13.10 22.57 11.11
CA LEU A 288 11.94 23.42 11.43
C LEU A 288 12.24 24.93 11.47
N GLY A 289 13.50 25.33 11.46
CA GLY A 289 13.92 26.73 11.42
C GLY A 289 14.02 27.32 10.01
N TYR A 290 13.86 26.52 8.96
CA TYR A 290 13.94 26.96 7.56
C TYR A 290 12.56 27.10 6.93
N ASP A 291 12.47 27.87 5.84
CA ASP A 291 11.25 28.00 5.05
C ASP A 291 11.08 26.71 4.20
N PRO A 292 9.92 26.03 4.27
CA PRO A 292 9.67 24.82 3.46
C PRO A 292 9.77 25.03 1.95
N ALA A 293 9.61 26.27 1.46
CA ALA A 293 9.69 26.60 0.03
C ALA A 293 11.11 26.89 -0.47
N GLU A 294 12.11 26.87 0.40
CA GLU A 294 13.51 27.15 0.12
C GLU A 294 14.38 25.89 0.21
N ALA A 295 15.63 25.99 -0.24
CA ALA A 295 16.56 24.86 -0.21
C ALA A 295 16.79 24.29 1.20
N GLY A 296 16.69 25.15 2.22
CA GLY A 296 16.81 24.75 3.64
C GLY A 296 15.66 23.90 4.14
N GLY A 297 14.44 24.09 3.62
CA GLY A 297 13.29 23.27 3.93
C GLY A 297 13.29 21.93 3.21
N LEU A 298 13.85 21.89 2.00
CA LEU A 298 13.91 20.69 1.17
C LEU A 298 15.16 19.82 1.44
N MET A 299 16.09 20.27 2.30
CA MET A 299 17.35 19.55 2.48
C MET A 299 17.27 18.43 3.51
N SER A 300 17.86 17.29 3.20
CA SER A 300 18.18 16.29 4.20
C SER A 300 19.46 16.63 4.96
N PRO A 301 19.51 16.48 6.29
CA PRO A 301 20.71 16.64 7.10
C PRO A 301 21.58 15.37 7.09
N ASP A 302 21.18 14.34 6.35
CA ASP A 302 21.85 13.05 6.28
C ASP A 302 22.78 12.97 5.07
N PHE A 303 24.07 13.16 5.28
CA PHE A 303 25.11 13.11 4.26
C PHE A 303 26.42 12.59 4.80
N ILE A 304 27.32 12.13 3.92
CA ILE A 304 28.69 11.77 4.29
C ILE A 304 29.63 12.90 3.91
N LEU A 305 30.21 13.54 4.93
CA LEU A 305 31.23 14.57 4.81
C LEU A 305 32.56 14.03 5.34
N LEU A 306 33.58 13.98 4.49
CA LEU A 306 34.90 13.46 4.82
C LEU A 306 35.98 14.51 4.53
N ARG A 307 37.12 14.39 5.24
CA ARG A 307 38.26 15.27 4.98
C ARG A 307 38.94 14.96 3.64
N ASP A 308 39.48 15.96 3.02
CA ASP A 308 40.24 15.90 1.75
C ASP A 308 41.40 14.88 1.79
N SER A 309 42.04 14.74 2.93
CA SER A 309 43.16 13.79 3.17
C SER A 309 42.73 12.33 3.30
N THR A 310 41.41 12.03 3.35
CA THR A 310 40.88 10.67 3.51
C THR A 310 41.18 9.82 2.29
N PRO A 311 41.66 8.57 2.41
CA PRO A 311 41.80 7.64 1.30
C PRO A 311 40.44 7.20 0.76
N SER A 312 40.34 7.00 -0.55
CA SER A 312 39.09 6.56 -1.22
C SER A 312 38.56 5.22 -0.71
N GLY A 313 39.45 4.33 -0.28
CA GLY A 313 39.06 3.07 0.36
C GLY A 313 38.31 3.29 1.67
N ASP A 314 38.77 4.22 2.52
CA ASP A 314 38.13 4.58 3.79
C ASP A 314 36.78 5.28 3.55
N ALA A 315 36.67 6.07 2.49
CA ALA A 315 35.41 6.68 2.06
C ALA A 315 34.38 5.63 1.69
N LEU A 316 34.77 4.61 0.92
CA LEU A 316 33.89 3.47 0.60
C LEU A 316 33.46 2.67 1.83
N GLU A 317 34.39 2.48 2.79
CA GLU A 317 34.02 1.82 4.06
C GLU A 317 33.08 2.68 4.91
N SER A 318 33.17 4.01 4.83
CA SER A 318 32.20 4.90 5.49
C SER A 318 30.81 4.78 4.87
N ILE A 319 30.69 4.69 3.55
CA ILE A 319 29.42 4.42 2.86
C ILE A 319 28.82 3.09 3.32
N LYS A 320 29.61 2.01 3.32
CA LYS A 320 29.14 0.67 3.70
C LYS A 320 28.64 0.58 5.14
N ARG A 321 29.17 1.40 6.04
CA ARG A 321 28.78 1.43 7.47
C ARG A 321 27.69 2.45 7.77
N SER A 322 27.36 3.28 6.80
CA SER A 322 26.31 4.28 6.95
C SER A 322 24.94 3.64 7.07
N SER A 323 24.08 4.21 7.88
CA SER A 323 22.63 3.92 7.94
C SER A 323 21.81 4.92 7.13
N ILE A 324 22.47 5.84 6.40
CA ILE A 324 21.80 6.80 5.52
C ILE A 324 21.13 6.03 4.38
N ALA A 325 19.93 6.47 4.01
CA ALA A 325 19.17 5.88 2.93
C ALA A 325 19.97 5.84 1.61
N PRO A 326 19.90 4.76 0.83
CA PRO A 326 20.68 4.61 -0.41
C PRO A 326 20.47 5.74 -1.41
N GLU A 327 19.29 6.33 -1.44
CA GLU A 327 18.86 7.43 -2.30
C GLU A 327 19.72 8.68 -2.04
N LEU A 328 20.06 8.98 -0.79
CA LEU A 328 20.91 10.09 -0.37
C LEU A 328 22.40 9.82 -0.61
N LEU A 329 22.81 8.55 -0.76
CA LEU A 329 24.22 8.16 -0.91
C LEU A 329 24.71 8.19 -2.38
N THR A 330 24.32 9.20 -3.15
CA THR A 330 24.76 9.37 -4.54
C THR A 330 26.18 9.93 -4.67
N ALA A 331 26.63 10.69 -3.65
CA ALA A 331 27.94 11.31 -3.57
C ALA A 331 28.46 11.35 -2.14
N VAL A 332 29.77 11.48 -1.98
CA VAL A 332 30.46 11.85 -0.74
C VAL A 332 30.95 13.28 -0.87
N PHE A 333 30.74 14.07 0.17
CA PHE A 333 31.20 15.47 0.22
C PHE A 333 32.56 15.56 0.90
N VAL A 334 33.35 16.50 0.43
CA VAL A 334 34.75 16.66 0.87
C VAL A 334 34.93 18.01 1.52
N SER A 335 35.48 18.02 2.74
CA SER A 335 35.80 19.25 3.47
C SER A 335 37.30 19.49 3.56
N ALA A 336 37.66 20.77 3.55
CA ALA A 336 38.98 21.28 3.94
C ALA A 336 39.25 21.03 5.43
N PRO A 337 40.51 21.22 5.89
CA PRO A 337 40.87 21.12 7.33
C PRO A 337 40.11 22.06 8.23
N ASP A 338 39.66 23.23 7.75
CA ASP A 338 38.88 24.22 8.47
C ASP A 338 37.36 23.89 8.49
N GLY A 339 36.92 22.86 7.78
CA GLY A 339 35.55 22.40 7.74
C GLY A 339 34.71 22.99 6.58
N THR A 340 35.32 23.86 5.74
CA THR A 340 34.63 24.39 4.54
C THR A 340 34.46 23.31 3.48
N LEU A 341 33.38 23.37 2.73
CA LEU A 341 33.09 22.42 1.63
C LEU A 341 34.04 22.68 0.47
N GLN A 342 34.73 21.64 0.00
CA GLN A 342 35.57 21.71 -1.20
C GLN A 342 34.83 21.20 -2.46
N GLY A 343 33.86 20.32 -2.29
CA GLY A 343 33.08 19.75 -3.39
C GLY A 343 32.56 18.36 -3.11
N SER A 344 32.13 17.67 -4.15
CA SER A 344 31.55 16.33 -4.06
C SER A 344 32.27 15.33 -4.97
N ILE A 345 32.22 14.05 -4.57
CA ILE A 345 32.73 12.93 -5.36
C ILE A 345 31.60 11.93 -5.53
N PRO A 346 31.11 11.69 -6.75
CA PRO A 346 30.11 10.64 -7.00
C PRO A 346 30.61 9.29 -6.51
N VAL A 347 29.74 8.48 -5.90
CA VAL A 347 30.07 7.12 -5.42
C VAL A 347 30.65 6.26 -6.54
N THR A 348 30.18 6.44 -7.78
CA THR A 348 30.72 5.76 -8.96
C THR A 348 32.18 6.12 -9.28
N ALA A 349 32.63 7.33 -8.94
CA ALA A 349 34.02 7.74 -9.07
C ALA A 349 34.90 7.13 -7.98
N LEU A 350 34.40 7.04 -6.75
CA LEU A 350 35.09 6.35 -5.64
C LEU A 350 35.28 4.85 -5.95
N LEU A 351 34.29 4.19 -6.50
CA LEU A 351 34.36 2.77 -6.89
C LEU A 351 35.42 2.48 -7.97
N ARG A 352 35.78 3.49 -8.78
CA ARG A 352 36.79 3.38 -9.84
C ARG A 352 38.17 3.85 -9.38
N ALA A 353 38.27 4.49 -8.25
CA ALA A 353 39.54 4.98 -7.73
C ALA A 353 40.38 3.87 -7.09
N GLU A 354 41.68 4.02 -7.13
CA GLU A 354 42.61 3.17 -6.35
C GLU A 354 42.39 3.43 -4.85
N PRO A 355 42.28 2.40 -4.00
CA PRO A 355 41.90 2.54 -2.59
C PRO A 355 42.78 3.49 -1.77
N GLY A 356 44.04 3.69 -2.15
CA GLY A 356 44.98 4.61 -1.48
C GLY A 356 44.96 6.04 -1.97
N ARG A 357 44.17 6.35 -3.02
CA ARG A 357 44.07 7.70 -3.57
C ARG A 357 43.32 8.63 -2.62
N ARG A 358 43.82 9.81 -2.40
CA ARG A 358 43.19 10.80 -1.49
C ARG A 358 41.99 11.47 -2.18
N LEU A 359 41.01 11.88 -1.36
CA LEU A 359 39.81 12.56 -1.86
C LEU A 359 40.15 13.91 -2.52
N GLU A 360 41.17 14.62 -2.05
CA GLU A 360 41.66 15.86 -2.67
C GLU A 360 42.03 15.72 -4.16
N ASP A 361 42.51 14.52 -4.57
CA ASP A 361 42.84 14.21 -5.96
C ASP A 361 41.64 13.85 -6.84
N LEU A 362 40.49 13.58 -6.22
CA LEU A 362 39.25 13.08 -6.85
C LEU A 362 38.16 14.13 -6.89
N VAL A 363 38.18 15.08 -5.94
CA VAL A 363 37.12 16.08 -5.78
C VAL A 363 37.08 17.02 -6.98
N LYS A 364 35.87 17.34 -7.41
CA LYS A 364 35.64 18.40 -8.41
C LYS A 364 35.40 19.70 -7.66
N HIS A 365 36.34 20.62 -7.74
CA HIS A 365 36.30 21.91 -7.04
C HIS A 365 35.24 22.90 -7.55
N GLU A 366 34.62 22.62 -8.70
CA GLU A 366 33.57 23.46 -9.29
C GLU A 366 32.16 22.92 -9.05
N SER A 367 31.95 22.14 -7.97
CA SER A 367 30.61 21.63 -7.63
C SER A 367 29.74 22.79 -7.11
N PRO A 368 28.58 23.05 -7.73
CA PRO A 368 27.65 24.06 -7.21
C PRO A 368 27.20 23.69 -5.79
N CYS A 369 27.01 24.71 -4.96
CA CYS A 369 26.37 24.62 -3.66
C CYS A 369 25.35 25.75 -3.53
N LEU A 370 24.42 25.59 -2.61
CA LEU A 370 23.36 26.57 -2.32
C LEU A 370 23.42 27.03 -0.87
N ARG A 371 22.81 28.18 -0.61
CA ARG A 371 22.46 28.62 0.75
C ARG A 371 21.09 28.08 1.12
N PRO A 372 20.79 27.97 2.44
CA PRO A 372 19.47 27.52 2.88
C PRO A 372 18.31 28.40 2.39
N ASP A 373 18.55 29.70 2.16
CA ASP A 373 17.58 30.68 1.65
C ASP A 373 17.50 30.75 0.12
N ALA A 374 18.15 29.81 -0.59
CA ALA A 374 18.05 29.74 -2.05
C ALA A 374 16.66 29.28 -2.47
N SER A 375 16.12 29.93 -3.50
CA SER A 375 14.79 29.62 -4.00
C SER A 375 14.73 28.27 -4.69
N PHE A 376 13.54 27.64 -4.68
CA PHE A 376 13.27 26.41 -5.42
C PHE A 376 13.63 26.52 -6.92
N GLU A 377 13.38 27.67 -7.56
CA GLU A 377 13.70 27.90 -8.98
C GLU A 377 15.24 27.87 -9.20
N GLU A 378 16.03 28.47 -8.32
CA GLU A 378 17.48 28.42 -8.38
C GLU A 378 18.02 27.00 -8.21
N LEU A 379 17.48 26.26 -7.23
CA LEU A 379 17.80 24.87 -6.95
C LEU A 379 17.52 23.99 -8.19
N ALA A 380 16.30 24.03 -8.71
CA ALA A 380 15.90 23.22 -9.87
C ALA A 380 16.73 23.56 -11.12
N ARG A 381 17.03 24.83 -11.34
CA ARG A 381 17.88 25.28 -12.45
C ARG A 381 19.30 24.75 -12.34
N LEU A 382 19.93 24.83 -11.17
CA LEU A 382 21.29 24.31 -10.97
C LEU A 382 21.35 22.80 -11.18
N MET A 383 20.38 22.05 -10.67
CA MET A 383 20.30 20.60 -10.93
C MET A 383 20.24 20.30 -12.42
N ALA A 384 19.38 20.99 -13.16
CA ALA A 384 19.22 20.80 -14.61
C ALA A 384 20.47 21.22 -15.39
N ASP A 385 21.04 22.40 -15.12
CA ASP A 385 22.18 22.94 -15.85
C ASP A 385 23.46 22.11 -15.67
N TYR A 386 23.67 21.56 -14.48
CA TYR A 386 24.87 20.78 -14.14
C TYR A 386 24.62 19.27 -14.11
N ASN A 387 23.40 18.81 -14.42
CA ASN A 387 22.99 17.40 -14.38
C ASN A 387 23.35 16.73 -13.06
N LEU A 388 22.96 17.37 -11.95
CA LEU A 388 23.27 16.91 -10.60
C LEU A 388 22.12 16.04 -10.05
N THR A 389 22.49 15.03 -9.28
CA THR A 389 21.54 14.18 -8.53
C THR A 389 21.42 14.63 -7.07
N ALA A 390 22.37 15.45 -6.59
CA ALA A 390 22.36 16.03 -5.25
C ALA A 390 23.13 17.34 -5.26
N ILE A 391 22.65 18.34 -4.50
CA ILE A 391 23.31 19.64 -4.31
C ILE A 391 23.56 19.85 -2.82
N PRO A 392 24.80 20.13 -2.39
CA PRO A 392 25.09 20.47 -1.01
C PRO A 392 24.57 21.87 -0.66
N VAL A 393 24.00 21.99 0.53
CA VAL A 393 23.60 23.26 1.14
C VAL A 393 24.62 23.65 2.19
N VAL A 394 25.08 24.89 2.16
CA VAL A 394 26.14 25.40 3.04
C VAL A 394 25.70 26.64 3.82
N ASP A 395 26.20 26.80 5.05
CA ASP A 395 25.98 27.97 5.88
C ASP A 395 26.80 29.18 5.41
N GLU A 396 26.70 30.31 6.12
CA GLU A 396 27.47 31.55 5.88
C GLU A 396 28.99 31.37 5.99
N HIS A 397 29.45 30.30 6.62
CA HIS A 397 30.86 29.94 6.77
C HIS A 397 31.31 28.86 5.77
N GLU A 398 30.53 28.62 4.72
CA GLU A 398 30.76 27.57 3.69
C GLU A 398 30.86 26.14 4.26
N ARG A 399 30.24 25.90 5.41
CA ARG A 399 30.14 24.57 6.02
C ARG A 399 28.83 23.91 5.61
N MET A 400 28.92 22.63 5.27
CA MET A 400 27.77 21.87 4.84
C MET A 400 26.74 21.69 6.00
N VAL A 401 25.49 22.01 5.72
CA VAL A 401 24.34 21.89 6.65
C VAL A 401 23.32 20.87 6.18
N GLY A 402 23.28 20.56 4.88
CA GLY A 402 22.36 19.60 4.29
C GLY A 402 22.70 19.27 2.86
N VAL A 403 21.87 18.43 2.27
CA VAL A 403 21.91 18.05 0.85
C VAL A 403 20.47 18.00 0.33
N VAL A 404 20.21 18.57 -0.85
CA VAL A 404 18.93 18.39 -1.55
C VAL A 404 19.15 17.41 -2.70
N THR A 405 18.26 16.45 -2.85
CA THR A 405 18.34 15.43 -3.90
C THR A 405 17.41 15.75 -5.08
N VAL A 406 17.58 15.07 -6.20
CA VAL A 406 16.78 15.33 -7.41
C VAL A 406 15.34 14.82 -7.25
N ASP A 407 15.12 13.79 -6.44
CA ASP A 407 13.81 13.24 -6.14
C ASP A 407 12.95 14.23 -5.34
N ASP A 408 13.50 14.88 -4.29
CA ASP A 408 12.81 15.95 -3.55
C ASP A 408 12.37 17.09 -4.47
N VAL A 409 13.26 17.48 -5.39
CA VAL A 409 12.95 18.52 -6.39
C VAL A 409 11.87 18.07 -7.37
N LEU A 410 11.91 16.82 -7.83
CA LEU A 410 10.89 16.29 -8.72
C LEU A 410 9.54 16.19 -8.01
N GLU A 411 9.52 15.79 -6.76
CA GLU A 411 8.29 15.72 -5.96
C GLU A 411 7.68 17.11 -5.77
N ALA A 412 8.47 18.10 -5.39
CA ALA A 412 8.02 19.48 -5.25
C ALA A 412 7.55 20.11 -6.57
N MET A 413 8.04 19.64 -7.74
CA MET A 413 7.58 20.09 -9.06
C MET A 413 6.24 19.48 -9.48
N LEU A 414 5.85 18.35 -8.95
CA LEU A 414 4.65 17.64 -9.38
C LEU A 414 3.40 18.27 -8.73
N PRO A 415 2.32 18.47 -9.50
CA PRO A 415 1.07 18.96 -8.93
C PRO A 415 0.55 18.01 -7.86
N ARG A 416 0.04 18.54 -6.74
CA ARG A 416 -0.61 17.72 -5.70
C ARG A 416 -1.67 16.81 -6.32
N GLY A 417 -1.69 15.54 -5.93
CA GLY A 417 -2.59 14.53 -6.49
C GLY A 417 -2.30 14.11 -7.94
N TRP A 418 -1.09 14.36 -8.46
CA TRP A 418 -0.68 13.95 -9.80
C TRP A 418 -0.78 12.43 -9.99
N ARG A 419 -0.45 11.64 -8.96
CA ARG A 419 -0.54 10.18 -8.96
C ARG A 419 -1.95 9.71 -9.30
N LEU A 420 -2.97 10.29 -8.66
CA LEU A 420 -4.38 9.98 -8.95
C LEU A 420 -4.80 10.34 -10.39
N ARG A 421 -4.23 11.40 -10.96
CA ARG A 421 -4.55 11.84 -12.34
C ARG A 421 -3.95 10.92 -13.40
N PHE A 422 -2.73 10.44 -13.20
CA PHE A 422 -2.06 9.56 -14.15
C PHE A 422 -2.49 8.10 -14.02
N GLY A 423 -2.89 7.64 -12.84
CA GLY A 423 -3.51 6.32 -12.63
C GLY A 423 -4.84 6.15 -13.37
N LEU A 424 -5.55 7.24 -13.65
CA LEU A 424 -6.79 7.25 -14.46
C LEU A 424 -6.55 7.30 -15.99
N LEU A 425 -5.33 7.61 -16.43
CA LEU A 425 -4.98 7.73 -17.86
C LEU A 425 -4.29 6.47 -18.44
N GLY A 426 -4.07 5.45 -17.62
CA GLY A 426 -3.38 4.21 -18.03
C GLY A 426 -4.29 3.11 -18.58
N GLU A 427 -5.55 3.42 -18.95
CA GLU A 427 -6.48 2.49 -19.59
C GLU A 427 -6.95 3.07 -20.94
N ASP A 428 -6.14 2.88 -21.98
CA ASP A 428 -6.56 2.84 -23.39
C ASP A 428 -5.99 1.58 -24.05
#